data_73233c60913f95432fd59f93f3ab74cb
#
_entry.id   73233c60913f95432fd59f93f3ab74cb
#
_cell.length_a   1.000
_cell.length_b   1.000
_cell.length_c   1.000
_cell.angle_alpha   90.00
_cell.angle_beta   90.00
_cell.angle_gamma   90.00
#
_symmetry.space_group_name_H-M   'P 1'
#
loop_
_entity.id
_entity.type
_entity.pdbx_description
1 polymer ?
#
loop_
_entity_poly.entity_id
_entity_poly.type
_entity_poly.pdbx_seq_one_letter_code
_entity_poly.pdbx_strand_id
1 'polypeptide(L)'
;MNEKKEKLKLDIQKIFTKLRSILNDREDKLLLDIDKKYEELYFNENIIKESEKLPNKIKESIDKGKLINNNWNNNKLNSSINDCLNIENNICFINTINNNIKKCNSQKNEINFYPKDDKINKLIETLQNFGLISEKKPNIFDSKIEFDDELVKLWLNNRKFSSELLFRKTRDGSTPKDFHDKCDNKGITIIFIETTKGYKFGGYTELQWDSNSGDKKDKSTFIFSFNNKEKYTARNNNDSIYCHSSQGPRFGCGNPEIYLNGSLNKGRTFDDSFYNTFLLGRKLTNGEEYWDVKELEVHKITYL
;
A
#
# COMPACT_ATOMS: atom_id res chain seq x y z
N MET A 1 -18.42 -17.75 -24.67
CA MET A 1 -17.18 -18.27 -24.04
C MET A 1 -15.92 -17.61 -24.60
N ASN A 2 -15.79 -17.42 -25.91
CA ASN A 2 -14.64 -16.75 -26.53
C ASN A 2 -14.44 -15.28 -26.11
N GLU A 3 -15.51 -14.48 -26.00
CA GLU A 3 -15.41 -13.07 -25.61
C GLU A 3 -14.79 -12.84 -24.23
N LYS A 4 -15.15 -13.66 -23.24
CA LYS A 4 -14.54 -13.58 -21.89
C LYS A 4 -13.06 -13.91 -21.89
N LYS A 5 -12.66 -14.89 -22.70
CA LYS A 5 -11.25 -15.27 -22.90
C LYS A 5 -10.44 -14.13 -23.51
N GLU A 6 -10.96 -13.52 -24.57
CA GLU A 6 -10.26 -12.42 -25.26
C GLU A 6 -10.21 -11.15 -24.38
N LYS A 7 -11.27 -10.87 -23.62
CA LYS A 7 -11.27 -9.77 -22.64
C LYS A 7 -10.18 -9.96 -21.59
N LEU A 8 -10.07 -11.18 -21.03
CA LEU A 8 -9.04 -11.48 -20.02
C LEU A 8 -7.62 -11.31 -20.58
N LYS A 9 -7.37 -11.78 -21.80
CA LYS A 9 -6.08 -11.59 -22.49
C LYS A 9 -5.76 -10.10 -22.67
N LEU A 10 -6.75 -9.31 -23.08
CA LEU A 10 -6.60 -7.87 -23.27
C LEU A 10 -6.27 -7.16 -21.95
N ASP A 11 -6.92 -7.54 -20.88
CA ASP A 11 -6.68 -6.94 -19.56
C ASP A 11 -5.27 -7.27 -19.04
N ILE A 12 -4.80 -8.51 -19.24
CA ILE A 12 -3.41 -8.89 -18.96
C ILE A 12 -2.45 -8.05 -19.80
N GLN A 13 -2.67 -7.92 -21.11
CA GLN A 13 -1.82 -7.12 -22.00
C GLN A 13 -1.75 -5.65 -21.57
N LYS A 14 -2.86 -5.04 -21.17
CA LYS A 14 -2.90 -3.66 -20.67
C LYS A 14 -2.02 -3.46 -19.43
N ILE A 15 -2.09 -4.40 -18.48
CA ILE A 15 -1.28 -4.35 -17.27
C ILE A 15 0.21 -4.42 -17.61
N PHE A 16 0.62 -5.38 -18.45
CA PHE A 16 2.03 -5.52 -18.86
C PHE A 16 2.52 -4.34 -19.69
N THR A 17 1.66 -3.75 -20.53
CA THR A 17 2.00 -2.53 -21.27
C THR A 17 2.27 -1.36 -20.32
N LYS A 18 1.44 -1.19 -19.31
CA LYS A 18 1.66 -0.16 -18.28
C LYS A 18 2.96 -0.39 -17.49
N LEU A 19 3.27 -1.63 -17.13
CA LEU A 19 4.52 -1.97 -16.42
C LEU A 19 5.74 -1.66 -17.30
N ARG A 20 5.72 -2.03 -18.59
CA ARG A 20 6.81 -1.70 -19.53
C ARG A 20 7.00 -0.18 -19.65
N SER A 21 5.92 0.58 -19.76
CA SER A 21 6.00 2.04 -19.82
C SER A 21 6.70 2.62 -18.58
N ILE A 22 6.33 2.16 -17.38
CA ILE A 22 6.96 2.64 -16.15
C ILE A 22 8.45 2.29 -16.08
N LEU A 23 8.84 1.09 -16.54
CA LEU A 23 10.23 0.68 -16.57
C LEU A 23 11.04 1.50 -17.58
N ASN A 24 10.52 1.72 -18.78
CA ASN A 24 11.15 2.55 -19.80
C ASN A 24 11.31 4.00 -19.33
N ASP A 25 10.27 4.60 -18.75
CA ASP A 25 10.34 5.95 -18.18
C ASP A 25 11.42 6.07 -17.09
N ARG A 26 11.65 5.00 -16.33
CA ARG A 26 12.70 4.97 -15.30
C ARG A 26 14.08 4.81 -15.91
N GLU A 27 14.22 3.97 -16.92
CA GLU A 27 15.46 3.80 -17.69
C GLU A 27 15.87 5.11 -18.34
N ASP A 28 14.97 5.76 -19.07
CA ASP A 28 15.22 7.05 -19.73
C ASP A 28 15.68 8.13 -18.74
N LYS A 29 15.05 8.20 -17.57
CA LYS A 29 15.49 9.12 -16.50
C LYS A 29 16.88 8.84 -15.99
N LEU A 30 17.23 7.57 -15.81
CA LEU A 30 18.58 7.19 -15.35
C LEU A 30 19.63 7.50 -16.41
N LEU A 31 19.35 7.24 -17.69
CA LEU A 31 20.25 7.59 -18.79
C LEU A 31 20.43 9.10 -18.87
N LEU A 32 19.37 9.88 -18.78
CA LEU A 32 19.45 11.35 -18.77
C LEU A 32 20.25 11.87 -17.57
N ASP A 33 20.12 11.27 -16.40
CA ASP A 33 20.89 11.65 -15.20
C ASP A 33 22.39 11.34 -15.39
N ILE A 34 22.73 10.25 -16.09
CA ILE A 34 24.12 9.92 -16.47
C ILE A 34 24.65 10.99 -17.42
N ASP A 35 23.91 11.27 -18.51
CA ASP A 35 24.34 12.25 -19.52
C ASP A 35 24.60 13.62 -18.88
N LYS A 36 23.70 14.11 -18.03
CA LYS A 36 23.89 15.37 -17.30
C LYS A 36 25.17 15.37 -16.45
N LYS A 37 25.43 14.28 -15.74
CA LYS A 37 26.66 14.17 -14.92
C LYS A 37 27.92 14.13 -15.78
N TYR A 38 27.88 13.47 -16.92
CA TYR A 38 29.00 13.47 -17.87
C TYR A 38 29.18 14.85 -18.51
N GLU A 39 28.11 15.56 -18.89
CA GLU A 39 28.18 16.94 -19.38
C GLU A 39 28.81 17.88 -18.34
N GLU A 40 28.43 17.76 -17.05
CA GLU A 40 29.04 18.54 -15.99
C GLU A 40 30.56 18.28 -15.85
N LEU A 41 31.00 17.03 -16.01
CA LEU A 41 32.40 16.64 -15.99
C LEU A 41 33.13 17.14 -17.25
N TYR A 42 32.51 16.99 -18.43
CA TYR A 42 33.07 17.43 -19.71
C TYR A 42 33.20 18.96 -19.78
N PHE A 43 32.24 19.69 -19.22
CA PHE A 43 32.35 21.14 -19.09
C PHE A 43 33.55 21.54 -18.25
N ASN A 44 33.88 20.79 -17.19
CA ASN A 44 35.09 21.00 -16.41
C ASN A 44 36.38 20.73 -17.21
N GLU A 45 36.41 19.73 -18.08
CA GLU A 45 37.54 19.49 -18.99
C GLU A 45 37.74 20.62 -20.03
N ASN A 46 36.66 21.14 -20.60
CA ASN A 46 36.76 22.29 -21.52
C ASN A 46 37.24 23.54 -20.82
N ILE A 47 36.81 23.79 -19.56
CA ILE A 47 37.33 24.89 -18.74
C ILE A 47 38.84 24.73 -18.50
N ILE A 48 39.30 23.51 -18.25
CA ILE A 48 40.74 23.22 -18.09
C ILE A 48 41.52 23.53 -19.38
N LYS A 49 41.02 23.07 -20.55
CA LYS A 49 41.64 23.34 -21.86
C LYS A 49 41.67 24.83 -22.20
N GLU A 50 40.62 25.59 -21.90
CA GLU A 50 40.61 27.05 -22.06
C GLU A 50 41.56 27.74 -21.08
N SER A 51 41.70 27.20 -19.86
CA SER A 51 42.67 27.73 -18.87
C SER A 51 44.13 27.63 -19.30
N GLU A 52 44.49 26.59 -20.07
CA GLU A 52 45.84 26.41 -20.62
C GLU A 52 46.19 27.50 -21.63
N LYS A 53 45.23 28.10 -22.31
CA LYS A 53 45.40 29.22 -23.25
C LYS A 53 45.53 30.59 -22.55
N LEU A 54 45.15 30.68 -21.28
CA LEU A 54 45.05 31.92 -20.52
C LEU A 54 46.41 32.63 -20.33
N PRO A 55 47.50 31.92 -19.99
CA PRO A 55 48.81 32.55 -19.82
C PRO A 55 49.26 33.32 -21.07
N ASN A 56 48.98 32.80 -22.25
CA ASN A 56 49.35 33.47 -23.51
C ASN A 56 48.47 34.74 -23.72
N LYS A 57 47.17 34.66 -23.48
CA LYS A 57 46.27 35.82 -23.55
C LYS A 57 46.65 36.92 -22.57
N ILE A 58 47.04 36.59 -21.35
CA ILE A 58 47.53 37.51 -20.31
C ILE A 58 48.85 38.17 -20.76
N LYS A 59 49.78 37.37 -21.25
CA LYS A 59 51.06 37.87 -21.78
C LYS A 59 50.84 38.89 -22.90
N GLU A 60 49.99 38.57 -23.87
CA GLU A 60 49.62 39.51 -24.95
C GLU A 60 49.00 40.82 -24.42
N SER A 61 48.16 40.72 -23.41
CA SER A 61 47.54 41.90 -22.77
C SER A 61 48.60 42.77 -22.02
N ILE A 62 49.54 42.13 -21.34
CA ILE A 62 50.67 42.84 -20.66
C ILE A 62 51.55 43.51 -21.68
N ASP A 63 51.89 42.85 -22.78
CA ASP A 63 52.75 43.42 -23.82
C ASP A 63 52.05 44.58 -24.54
N LYS A 64 50.78 44.52 -24.80
CA LYS A 64 49.94 45.63 -25.26
C LYS A 64 49.97 46.79 -24.26
N GLY A 65 49.83 46.54 -22.96
CA GLY A 65 49.90 47.55 -21.88
C GLY A 65 51.25 48.28 -21.86
N LYS A 66 52.37 47.59 -22.09
CA LYS A 66 53.73 48.22 -22.20
C LYS A 66 53.84 49.14 -23.40
N LEU A 67 53.23 48.80 -24.53
CA LEU A 67 53.22 49.64 -25.73
C LEU A 67 52.42 50.93 -25.55
N ILE A 68 51.41 50.93 -24.68
CA ILE A 68 50.54 52.10 -24.41
C ILE A 68 51.29 53.13 -23.56
N ASN A 69 52.18 52.76 -22.68
CA ASN A 69 52.91 53.62 -21.77
C ASN A 69 53.83 54.60 -22.50
N ASN A 70 54.12 54.40 -23.78
CA ASN A 70 55.07 55.22 -24.57
C ASN A 70 54.39 56.31 -25.44
N ASN A 71 53.04 56.31 -25.57
CA ASN A 71 52.37 57.28 -26.44
C ASN A 71 50.89 57.52 -25.99
N TRP A 72 50.67 58.48 -25.13
CA TRP A 72 49.33 58.89 -24.66
C TRP A 72 48.59 59.71 -25.70
N ASN A 73 47.45 59.20 -26.13
CA ASN A 73 46.44 59.97 -26.80
C ASN A 73 45.04 59.48 -26.39
N ASN A 74 44.01 60.35 -26.42
CA ASN A 74 42.66 60.03 -25.92
C ASN A 74 41.97 58.84 -26.59
N ASN A 75 42.31 58.52 -27.83
CA ASN A 75 41.76 57.37 -28.53
C ASN A 75 42.37 56.02 -28.00
N LYS A 76 43.55 56.07 -27.38
CA LYS A 76 44.17 54.89 -26.74
C LYS A 76 43.66 54.67 -25.33
N LEU A 77 43.09 55.68 -24.67
CA LEU A 77 42.54 55.51 -23.31
C LEU A 77 41.38 54.54 -23.27
N ASN A 78 40.43 54.62 -24.21
CA ASN A 78 39.31 53.68 -24.31
C ASN A 78 39.73 52.28 -24.62
N SER A 79 40.79 52.09 -25.47
CA SER A 79 41.36 50.78 -25.73
C SER A 79 42.02 50.22 -24.48
N SER A 80 42.73 51.02 -23.70
CA SER A 80 43.42 50.63 -22.45
C SER A 80 42.40 50.27 -21.36
N ILE A 81 41.31 50.98 -21.25
CA ILE A 81 40.21 50.67 -20.32
C ILE A 81 39.63 49.28 -20.70
N ASN A 82 39.36 49.03 -21.97
CA ASN A 82 38.87 47.74 -22.45
C ASN A 82 39.85 46.60 -22.20
N ASP A 83 41.16 46.84 -22.37
CA ASP A 83 42.19 45.84 -22.05
C ASP A 83 42.28 45.56 -20.54
N CYS A 84 42.11 46.59 -19.68
CA CYS A 84 41.99 46.42 -18.23
C CYS A 84 40.76 45.60 -17.82
N LEU A 85 39.58 45.91 -18.41
CA LEU A 85 38.35 45.11 -18.18
C LEU A 85 38.50 43.67 -18.64
N ASN A 86 39.20 43.46 -19.76
CA ASN A 86 39.50 42.10 -20.22
C ASN A 86 40.44 41.33 -19.27
N ILE A 87 41.42 42.01 -18.67
CA ILE A 87 42.33 41.43 -17.66
C ILE A 87 41.52 41.11 -16.41
N GLU A 88 40.67 41.97 -15.92
CA GLU A 88 39.83 41.73 -14.75
C GLU A 88 38.86 40.54 -14.97
N ASN A 89 38.23 40.48 -16.12
CA ASN A 89 37.40 39.32 -16.51
C ASN A 89 38.20 38.01 -16.58
N ASN A 90 39.40 38.06 -17.10
CA ASN A 90 40.32 36.89 -17.14
C ASN A 90 40.74 36.44 -15.74
N ILE A 91 41.02 37.37 -14.81
CA ILE A 91 41.33 37.05 -13.41
C ILE A 91 40.12 36.41 -12.73
N CYS A 92 38.95 36.97 -12.93
CA CYS A 92 37.71 36.41 -12.39
C CYS A 92 37.49 34.97 -12.91
N PHE A 93 37.73 34.73 -14.19
CA PHE A 93 37.66 33.43 -14.82
C PHE A 93 38.71 32.43 -14.25
N ILE A 94 39.96 32.87 -14.02
CA ILE A 94 41.01 32.07 -13.37
C ILE A 94 40.58 31.66 -11.96
N ASN A 95 40.02 32.56 -11.19
CA ASN A 95 39.55 32.26 -9.84
C ASN A 95 38.40 31.23 -9.85
N THR A 96 37.51 31.33 -10.83
CA THR A 96 36.43 30.35 -11.01
C THR A 96 37.01 28.97 -11.36
N ILE A 97 37.97 28.89 -12.27
CA ILE A 97 38.66 27.64 -12.64
C ILE A 97 39.37 27.04 -11.42
N ASN A 98 40.18 27.84 -10.68
CA ASN A 98 40.86 27.35 -9.51
C ASN A 98 39.94 26.79 -8.44
N ASN A 99 38.78 27.42 -8.25
CA ASN A 99 37.76 26.93 -7.32
C ASN A 99 37.15 25.61 -7.80
N ASN A 100 36.91 25.45 -9.10
CA ASN A 100 36.42 24.21 -9.69
C ASN A 100 37.45 23.10 -9.65
N ILE A 101 38.73 23.38 -9.93
CA ILE A 101 39.84 22.41 -9.80
C ILE A 101 40.01 21.95 -8.35
N LYS A 102 39.87 22.85 -7.37
CA LYS A 102 39.92 22.47 -5.94
C LYS A 102 38.72 21.55 -5.57
N LYS A 103 37.54 21.79 -6.11
CA LYS A 103 36.39 20.90 -5.91
C LYS A 103 36.58 19.53 -6.59
N CYS A 104 37.15 19.50 -7.80
CA CYS A 104 37.42 18.23 -8.51
C CYS A 104 38.53 17.41 -7.81
N ASN A 105 39.59 18.05 -7.29
CA ASN A 105 40.66 17.34 -6.58
C ASN A 105 40.24 16.83 -5.18
N SER A 106 39.22 17.40 -4.59
CA SER A 106 38.71 16.96 -3.29
C SER A 106 37.67 15.81 -3.37
N GLN A 107 37.22 15.50 -4.57
CA GLN A 107 36.28 14.41 -4.82
C GLN A 107 36.79 13.57 -6.00
N LYS A 108 37.16 12.32 -5.75
CA LYS A 108 37.28 11.33 -6.82
C LYS A 108 35.83 11.10 -7.31
N ASN A 109 35.40 11.89 -8.28
CA ASN A 109 34.07 11.78 -8.86
C ASN A 109 34.04 10.62 -9.86
N GLU A 110 34.01 9.40 -9.34
CA GLU A 110 33.61 8.26 -10.14
C GLU A 110 32.07 8.24 -10.20
N ILE A 111 31.50 8.30 -11.39
CA ILE A 111 30.07 8.08 -11.60
C ILE A 111 29.86 6.58 -11.54
N ASN A 112 29.33 6.09 -10.43
CA ASN A 112 29.03 4.69 -10.24
C ASN A 112 27.52 4.48 -10.20
N PHE A 113 27.05 3.49 -10.94
CA PHE A 113 25.70 2.98 -10.82
C PHE A 113 25.67 1.87 -9.78
N TYR A 114 24.92 2.06 -8.71
CA TYR A 114 24.71 1.04 -7.69
C TYR A 114 23.30 0.47 -7.85
N PRO A 115 23.13 -0.64 -8.58
CA PRO A 115 21.89 -1.37 -8.54
C PRO A 115 21.68 -1.86 -7.10
N LYS A 116 20.55 -1.55 -6.50
CA LYS A 116 20.22 -2.11 -5.18
C LYS A 116 19.72 -3.53 -5.41
N ASP A 117 20.64 -4.48 -5.50
CA ASP A 117 20.40 -5.87 -5.89
C ASP A 117 19.33 -6.55 -5.04
N ASP A 118 19.27 -6.26 -3.74
CA ASP A 118 18.24 -6.71 -2.82
C ASP A 118 16.82 -6.25 -3.24
N LYS A 119 16.70 -5.01 -3.71
CA LYS A 119 15.42 -4.46 -4.19
C LYS A 119 15.05 -4.99 -5.58
N ILE A 120 16.05 -5.18 -6.44
CA ILE A 120 15.85 -5.75 -7.78
C ILE A 120 15.39 -7.19 -7.66
N ASN A 121 16.07 -8.01 -6.85
CA ASN A 121 15.71 -9.41 -6.64
C ASN A 121 14.29 -9.55 -6.06
N LYS A 122 13.92 -8.71 -5.08
CA LYS A 122 12.56 -8.69 -4.53
C LYS A 122 11.51 -8.27 -5.56
N LEU A 123 11.85 -7.33 -6.45
CA LEU A 123 10.97 -6.91 -7.53
C LEU A 123 10.80 -8.03 -8.56
N ILE A 124 11.87 -8.71 -8.95
CA ILE A 124 11.86 -9.86 -9.86
C ILE A 124 10.99 -10.98 -9.29
N GLU A 125 11.17 -11.35 -8.02
CA GLU A 125 10.35 -12.34 -7.32
C GLU A 125 8.88 -11.95 -7.31
N THR A 126 8.59 -10.68 -7.01
CA THR A 126 7.22 -10.14 -7.03
C THR A 126 6.60 -10.23 -8.42
N LEU A 127 7.37 -9.92 -9.47
CA LEU A 127 6.91 -9.97 -10.86
C LEU A 127 6.73 -11.41 -11.36
N GLN A 128 7.59 -12.35 -10.96
CA GLN A 128 7.46 -13.77 -11.29
C GLN A 128 6.19 -14.39 -10.70
N ASN A 129 5.79 -13.93 -9.53
CA ASN A 129 4.58 -14.39 -8.84
C ASN A 129 3.34 -13.53 -9.16
N PHE A 130 3.49 -12.51 -10.01
CA PHE A 130 2.40 -11.61 -10.39
C PHE A 130 1.47 -12.27 -11.40
N GLY A 131 0.20 -12.32 -11.07
CA GLY A 131 -0.84 -12.75 -12.01
C GLY A 131 -1.05 -14.25 -12.05
N LEU A 132 -1.47 -14.85 -10.96
CA LEU A 132 -1.98 -16.21 -10.96
C LEU A 132 -3.27 -16.28 -11.79
N ILE A 133 -3.26 -17.09 -12.85
CA ILE A 133 -4.48 -17.52 -13.54
C ILE A 133 -5.06 -18.66 -12.71
N SER A 134 -6.00 -18.33 -11.82
CA SER A 134 -6.77 -19.34 -11.12
C SER A 134 -8.14 -19.49 -11.79
N GLU A 135 -8.61 -20.71 -11.95
CA GLU A 135 -10.04 -20.94 -12.14
C GLU A 135 -10.74 -20.40 -10.90
N LYS A 136 -11.62 -19.40 -11.08
CA LYS A 136 -12.48 -18.98 -9.98
C LYS A 136 -13.38 -20.16 -9.66
N LYS A 137 -13.01 -20.94 -8.65
CA LYS A 137 -13.94 -21.94 -8.07
C LYS A 137 -15.23 -21.21 -7.76
N PRO A 138 -16.39 -21.82 -8.01
CA PRO A 138 -17.65 -21.19 -7.63
C PRO A 138 -17.56 -20.80 -6.15
N ASN A 139 -17.88 -19.54 -5.85
CA ASN A 139 -17.89 -19.05 -4.47
C ASN A 139 -18.83 -19.96 -3.66
N ILE A 140 -18.33 -20.46 -2.54
CA ILE A 140 -19.13 -21.30 -1.63
C ILE A 140 -20.23 -20.46 -1.00
N PHE A 141 -19.95 -19.19 -0.79
CA PHE A 141 -20.87 -18.23 -0.22
C PHE A 141 -21.33 -17.21 -1.28
N ASP A 142 -22.63 -16.95 -1.36
CA ASP A 142 -23.17 -15.77 -2.06
C ASP A 142 -22.88 -14.55 -1.18
N SER A 143 -21.65 -14.03 -1.23
CA SER A 143 -21.20 -12.91 -0.41
C SER A 143 -20.77 -11.71 -1.24
N LYS A 144 -21.10 -10.50 -0.73
CA LYS A 144 -20.54 -9.23 -1.18
C LYS A 144 -19.23 -8.88 -0.46
N ILE A 145 -19.00 -9.49 0.71
CA ILE A 145 -17.77 -9.35 1.46
C ILE A 145 -16.73 -10.27 0.81
N GLU A 146 -15.64 -9.70 0.33
CA GLU A 146 -14.54 -10.48 -0.24
C GLU A 146 -13.68 -11.07 0.86
N PHE A 147 -13.56 -12.39 0.89
CA PHE A 147 -12.69 -13.14 1.81
C PHE A 147 -12.20 -14.44 1.15
N ASP A 148 -11.30 -15.14 1.82
CA ASP A 148 -10.78 -16.44 1.39
C ASP A 148 -11.69 -17.57 1.87
N ASP A 149 -12.46 -18.16 0.97
CA ASP A 149 -13.35 -19.29 1.26
C ASP A 149 -12.63 -20.51 1.83
N GLU A 150 -11.34 -20.70 1.51
CA GLU A 150 -10.55 -21.83 2.00
C GLU A 150 -10.25 -21.68 3.50
N LEU A 151 -10.11 -20.45 4.01
CA LEU A 151 -10.02 -20.23 5.46
C LEU A 151 -11.28 -20.66 6.19
N VAL A 152 -12.46 -20.36 5.62
CA VAL A 152 -13.74 -20.77 6.22
C VAL A 152 -13.84 -22.29 6.23
N LYS A 153 -13.49 -22.98 5.15
CA LYS A 153 -13.45 -24.44 5.12
C LYS A 153 -12.53 -25.02 6.20
N LEU A 154 -11.32 -24.46 6.32
CA LEU A 154 -10.37 -24.88 7.34
C LEU A 154 -10.95 -24.70 8.75
N TRP A 155 -11.59 -23.57 9.03
CA TRP A 155 -12.21 -23.30 10.32
C TRP A 155 -13.40 -24.21 10.62
N LEU A 156 -14.11 -24.67 9.60
CA LEU A 156 -15.17 -25.67 9.69
C LEU A 156 -14.64 -27.13 9.60
N ASN A 157 -13.31 -27.31 9.89
CA ASN A 157 -12.63 -28.61 9.93
C ASN A 157 -12.72 -29.39 8.60
N ASN A 158 -12.76 -28.70 7.46
CA ASN A 158 -12.87 -29.27 6.12
C ASN A 158 -14.10 -30.19 5.93
N ARG A 159 -15.14 -30.05 6.75
CA ARG A 159 -16.40 -30.75 6.58
C ARG A 159 -17.07 -30.26 5.29
N LYS A 160 -17.68 -31.19 4.55
CA LYS A 160 -18.49 -30.81 3.37
C LYS A 160 -19.78 -30.14 3.83
N PHE A 161 -20.09 -29.02 3.24
CA PHE A 161 -21.31 -28.25 3.53
C PHE A 161 -21.80 -27.51 2.30
N SER A 162 -23.07 -27.11 2.34
CA SER A 162 -23.65 -26.09 1.47
C SER A 162 -23.98 -24.85 2.30
N SER A 163 -23.98 -23.69 1.66
CA SER A 163 -24.35 -22.42 2.29
C SER A 163 -25.56 -21.79 1.61
N GLU A 164 -26.40 -21.13 2.40
CA GLU A 164 -27.57 -20.38 1.96
C GLU A 164 -27.52 -18.98 2.60
N LEU A 165 -27.58 -17.91 1.80
CA LEU A 165 -27.64 -16.55 2.30
C LEU A 165 -29.03 -16.25 2.89
N LEU A 166 -29.13 -16.20 4.20
CA LEU A 166 -30.35 -15.84 4.93
C LEU A 166 -30.61 -14.34 4.94
N PHE A 167 -29.58 -13.58 5.36
CA PHE A 167 -29.69 -12.15 5.61
C PHE A 167 -28.47 -11.42 5.05
N ARG A 168 -28.72 -10.26 4.46
CA ARG A 168 -27.71 -9.29 4.03
C ARG A 168 -28.18 -7.88 4.36
N LYS A 169 -27.44 -7.15 5.19
CA LYS A 169 -27.84 -5.83 5.68
C LYS A 169 -28.23 -4.87 4.55
N THR A 170 -27.43 -4.78 3.50
CA THR A 170 -27.70 -3.87 2.37
C THR A 170 -28.89 -4.29 1.49
N ARG A 171 -29.41 -5.51 1.66
CA ARG A 171 -30.58 -6.04 0.94
C ARG A 171 -31.84 -6.05 1.79
N ASP A 172 -31.72 -6.46 3.06
CA ASP A 172 -32.87 -6.85 3.88
C ASP A 172 -33.22 -5.83 4.96
N GLY A 173 -32.30 -4.86 5.24
CA GLY A 173 -32.51 -3.84 6.25
C GLY A 173 -31.42 -3.81 7.33
N SER A 174 -31.52 -2.87 8.26
CA SER A 174 -30.48 -2.62 9.26
C SER A 174 -31.00 -2.58 10.70
N THR A 175 -32.15 -3.20 10.96
CA THR A 175 -32.74 -3.30 12.30
C THR A 175 -32.62 -4.72 12.84
N PRO A 176 -32.63 -4.91 14.17
CA PRO A 176 -32.69 -6.23 14.77
C PRO A 176 -33.88 -7.05 14.25
N LYS A 177 -35.05 -6.41 14.04
CA LYS A 177 -36.23 -7.08 13.47
C LYS A 177 -35.93 -7.70 12.12
N ASP A 178 -35.26 -6.97 11.22
CA ASP A 178 -34.93 -7.47 9.87
C ASP A 178 -34.01 -8.71 9.96
N PHE A 179 -33.07 -8.73 10.92
CA PHE A 179 -32.24 -9.89 11.20
C PHE A 179 -33.06 -11.08 11.74
N HIS A 180 -33.88 -10.87 12.76
CA HIS A 180 -34.66 -11.93 13.38
C HIS A 180 -35.69 -12.53 12.43
N ASP A 181 -36.39 -11.72 11.63
CA ASP A 181 -37.34 -12.19 10.62
C ASP A 181 -36.69 -13.17 9.62
N LYS A 182 -35.39 -13.09 9.38
CA LYS A 182 -34.67 -13.94 8.42
C LYS A 182 -33.87 -15.07 9.04
N CYS A 183 -33.38 -14.88 10.24
CA CYS A 183 -32.35 -15.75 10.85
C CYS A 183 -32.87 -16.63 11.99
N ASP A 184 -33.99 -16.25 12.62
CA ASP A 184 -34.52 -17.02 13.75
C ASP A 184 -34.95 -18.44 13.34
N ASN A 185 -34.58 -19.39 14.17
CA ASN A 185 -34.89 -20.83 14.01
C ASN A 185 -34.36 -21.45 12.70
N LYS A 186 -33.27 -20.90 12.12
CA LYS A 186 -32.65 -21.43 10.89
C LYS A 186 -31.58 -22.47 11.11
N GLY A 187 -31.21 -22.73 12.38
CA GLY A 187 -30.15 -23.68 12.73
C GLY A 187 -28.76 -23.10 12.65
N ILE A 188 -27.82 -23.88 12.16
CA ILE A 188 -26.40 -23.53 12.09
C ILE A 188 -26.16 -22.32 11.20
N THR A 189 -25.43 -21.33 11.70
CA THR A 189 -25.12 -20.13 10.93
C THR A 189 -23.67 -19.70 11.05
N ILE A 190 -23.20 -19.06 10.00
CA ILE A 190 -21.95 -18.29 9.99
C ILE A 190 -22.27 -16.84 9.61
N ILE A 191 -21.66 -15.92 10.30
CA ILE A 191 -21.91 -14.49 10.15
C ILE A 191 -20.63 -13.82 9.68
N PHE A 192 -20.72 -13.01 8.65
CA PHE A 192 -19.64 -12.19 8.13
C PHE A 192 -19.94 -10.71 8.35
N ILE A 193 -18.97 -9.96 8.84
CA ILE A 193 -19.06 -8.53 9.10
C ILE A 193 -17.88 -7.84 8.40
N GLU A 194 -18.19 -6.80 7.63
CA GLU A 194 -17.21 -5.85 7.11
C GLU A 194 -17.48 -4.48 7.71
N THR A 195 -16.45 -3.87 8.32
CA THR A 195 -16.54 -2.51 8.83
C THR A 195 -16.27 -1.48 7.74
N THR A 196 -16.66 -0.23 7.96
CA THR A 196 -16.37 0.88 7.03
C THR A 196 -14.87 1.12 6.86
N LYS A 197 -14.04 0.68 7.81
CA LYS A 197 -12.57 0.73 7.76
C LYS A 197 -11.93 -0.50 7.12
N GLY A 198 -12.74 -1.47 6.64
CA GLY A 198 -12.26 -2.65 5.91
C GLY A 198 -11.84 -3.82 6.80
N TYR A 199 -12.10 -3.80 8.12
CA TYR A 199 -11.91 -4.98 8.95
C TYR A 199 -12.98 -6.00 8.64
N LYS A 200 -12.57 -7.28 8.48
CA LYS A 200 -13.44 -8.39 8.13
C LYS A 200 -13.32 -9.48 9.19
N PHE A 201 -14.42 -9.77 9.85
CA PHE A 201 -14.49 -10.76 10.92
C PHE A 201 -15.90 -11.33 11.04
N GLY A 202 -16.10 -12.25 11.96
CA GLY A 202 -17.42 -12.82 12.16
C GLY A 202 -17.46 -13.89 13.22
N GLY A 203 -18.52 -14.68 13.20
CA GLY A 203 -18.71 -15.77 14.13
C GLY A 203 -19.53 -16.91 13.53
N TYR A 204 -19.31 -18.11 14.05
CA TYR A 204 -20.02 -19.33 13.73
C TYR A 204 -20.68 -19.88 14.98
N THR A 205 -21.91 -20.40 14.84
CA THR A 205 -22.61 -21.11 15.90
C THR A 205 -23.48 -22.21 15.33
N GLU A 206 -23.55 -23.35 16.03
CA GLU A 206 -24.50 -24.43 15.75
C GLU A 206 -25.85 -24.20 16.44
N LEU A 207 -25.93 -23.21 17.35
CA LEU A 207 -27.17 -22.78 17.97
C LEU A 207 -27.99 -21.93 17.03
N GLN A 208 -29.30 -22.11 17.11
CA GLN A 208 -30.22 -21.23 16.38
C GLN A 208 -30.41 -19.90 17.09
N TRP A 209 -30.47 -18.84 16.33
CA TRP A 209 -30.96 -17.54 16.77
C TRP A 209 -32.42 -17.61 17.09
N ASP A 210 -32.88 -16.84 18.04
CA ASP A 210 -34.29 -16.60 18.33
C ASP A 210 -34.51 -15.23 18.96
N SER A 211 -35.76 -14.82 19.11
CA SER A 211 -36.12 -13.54 19.72
C SER A 211 -36.32 -13.64 21.25
N ASN A 212 -36.05 -14.79 21.86
CA ASN A 212 -36.10 -14.96 23.32
C ASN A 212 -34.85 -14.39 23.96
N SER A 213 -35.03 -13.72 25.08
CA SER A 213 -33.88 -13.23 25.85
C SER A 213 -33.17 -14.38 26.57
N GLY A 214 -31.88 -14.54 26.30
CA GLY A 214 -31.10 -15.52 27.04
C GLY A 214 -29.75 -15.86 26.44
N ASP A 215 -28.87 -16.29 27.32
CA ASP A 215 -27.57 -16.83 26.99
C ASP A 215 -27.70 -18.29 26.54
N LYS A 216 -26.98 -18.66 25.50
CA LYS A 216 -26.92 -20.04 24.99
C LYS A 216 -25.49 -20.55 25.00
N LYS A 217 -25.32 -21.82 25.42
CA LYS A 217 -24.01 -22.48 25.55
C LYS A 217 -23.77 -23.44 24.40
N ASP A 218 -22.63 -23.24 23.73
CA ASP A 218 -22.18 -24.11 22.65
C ASP A 218 -20.64 -24.17 22.60
N LYS A 219 -20.12 -25.38 22.56
CA LYS A 219 -18.67 -25.59 22.44
C LYS A 219 -18.16 -25.45 21.01
N SER A 220 -19.06 -25.55 20.03
CA SER A 220 -18.70 -25.46 18.61
C SER A 220 -18.63 -24.01 18.13
N THR A 221 -19.18 -23.07 18.91
CA THR A 221 -19.16 -21.64 18.59
C THR A 221 -17.74 -21.10 18.60
N PHE A 222 -17.41 -20.34 17.57
CA PHE A 222 -16.16 -19.60 17.47
C PHE A 222 -16.36 -18.26 16.77
N ILE A 223 -15.45 -17.34 17.01
CA ILE A 223 -15.33 -16.11 16.26
C ILE A 223 -14.01 -16.14 15.46
N PHE A 224 -13.90 -15.30 14.43
CA PHE A 224 -12.75 -15.30 13.53
C PHE A 224 -12.46 -13.92 12.97
N SER A 225 -11.20 -13.72 12.56
CA SER A 225 -10.74 -12.55 11.82
C SER A 225 -10.09 -12.98 10.50
N PHE A 226 -10.58 -12.47 9.38
CA PHE A 226 -9.93 -12.66 8.08
C PHE A 226 -8.63 -11.86 7.96
N ASN A 227 -8.58 -10.67 8.58
CA ASN A 227 -7.40 -9.84 8.55
C ASN A 227 -6.20 -10.52 9.24
N ASN A 228 -6.46 -11.20 10.36
CA ASN A 228 -5.44 -11.92 11.12
C ASN A 228 -5.31 -13.38 10.68
N LYS A 229 -6.27 -13.91 9.89
CA LYS A 229 -6.38 -15.32 9.50
C LYS A 229 -6.46 -16.27 10.70
N GLU A 230 -7.13 -15.85 11.75
CA GLU A 230 -7.22 -16.56 13.03
C GLU A 230 -8.67 -16.90 13.39
N LYS A 231 -8.85 -18.04 14.06
CA LYS A 231 -10.08 -18.53 14.66
C LYS A 231 -9.92 -18.61 16.18
N TYR A 232 -10.95 -18.20 16.90
CA TYR A 232 -10.96 -18.15 18.36
C TYR A 232 -12.18 -18.90 18.89
N THR A 233 -11.93 -19.99 19.61
CA THR A 233 -12.98 -20.87 20.15
C THR A 233 -13.45 -20.40 21.53
N ALA A 234 -14.73 -20.62 21.84
CA ALA A 234 -15.27 -20.34 23.16
C ALA A 234 -14.56 -21.10 24.26
N ARG A 235 -14.38 -20.46 25.42
CA ARG A 235 -13.80 -21.13 26.62
C ARG A 235 -14.83 -22.01 27.30
N ASN A 236 -14.39 -23.18 27.73
CA ASN A 236 -15.06 -24.12 28.62
C ASN A 236 -16.49 -23.81 29.04
N ASN A 237 -17.50 -24.34 28.33
CA ASN A 237 -18.93 -24.28 28.67
C ASN A 237 -19.52 -22.90 28.97
N ASN A 238 -18.86 -21.82 28.58
CA ASN A 238 -19.38 -20.48 28.76
C ASN A 238 -20.48 -20.18 27.71
N ASP A 239 -21.33 -19.25 28.06
CA ASP A 239 -22.40 -18.79 27.18
C ASP A 239 -21.78 -18.16 25.92
N SER A 240 -22.04 -18.79 24.77
CA SER A 240 -21.31 -18.48 23.53
C SER A 240 -22.01 -17.47 22.67
N ILE A 241 -23.34 -17.42 22.70
CA ILE A 241 -24.15 -16.40 22.03
C ILE A 241 -25.25 -15.92 22.98
N TYR A 242 -25.70 -14.70 22.73
CA TYR A 242 -26.88 -14.14 23.41
C TYR A 242 -27.94 -13.76 22.40
N CYS A 243 -29.17 -14.16 22.65
CA CYS A 243 -30.32 -13.82 21.84
C CYS A 243 -31.21 -12.76 22.52
N HIS A 244 -31.70 -11.79 21.75
CA HIS A 244 -32.63 -10.79 22.22
C HIS A 244 -33.28 -10.07 21.05
N SER A 245 -34.61 -9.93 21.05
CA SER A 245 -35.40 -9.36 19.96
C SER A 245 -35.01 -7.93 19.55
N SER A 246 -34.36 -7.17 20.44
CA SER A 246 -33.93 -5.78 20.17
C SER A 246 -32.43 -5.66 19.78
N GLN A 247 -31.74 -6.79 19.63
CA GLN A 247 -30.29 -6.81 19.32
C GLN A 247 -30.05 -7.63 18.05
N GLY A 248 -28.99 -7.30 17.32
CA GLY A 248 -28.44 -8.14 16.26
C GLY A 248 -27.65 -9.32 16.82
N PRO A 249 -26.91 -10.02 15.95
CA PRO A 249 -26.09 -11.14 16.40
C PRO A 249 -25.07 -10.71 17.43
N ARG A 250 -24.96 -11.52 18.50
CA ARG A 250 -24.06 -11.28 19.62
C ARG A 250 -23.32 -12.55 19.99
N PHE A 251 -21.99 -12.46 19.96
CA PHE A 251 -21.07 -13.51 20.40
C PHE A 251 -20.39 -13.12 21.69
N GLY A 252 -20.51 -13.97 22.69
CA GLY A 252 -20.09 -13.71 24.05
C GLY A 252 -21.20 -13.14 24.93
N CYS A 253 -21.12 -13.41 26.21
CA CYS A 253 -22.06 -12.99 27.24
C CYS A 253 -21.39 -11.97 28.15
N GLY A 254 -22.18 -11.15 28.88
CA GLY A 254 -21.58 -10.07 29.66
C GLY A 254 -21.04 -8.96 28.76
N ASN A 255 -19.72 -8.91 28.60
CA ASN A 255 -19.02 -8.02 27.65
C ASN A 255 -18.65 -8.80 26.38
N PRO A 256 -19.51 -8.83 25.37
CA PRO A 256 -19.31 -9.71 24.20
C PRO A 256 -18.20 -9.22 23.28
N GLU A 257 -17.50 -10.14 22.66
CA GLU A 257 -16.45 -9.85 21.69
C GLU A 257 -16.99 -9.31 20.36
N ILE A 258 -18.26 -9.68 20.01
CA ILE A 258 -19.00 -9.10 18.89
C ILE A 258 -20.39 -8.74 19.38
N TYR A 259 -20.71 -7.47 19.31
CA TYR A 259 -22.01 -6.94 19.72
C TYR A 259 -22.52 -5.92 18.71
N LEU A 260 -23.68 -6.19 18.15
CA LEU A 260 -24.43 -5.27 17.30
C LEU A 260 -25.58 -4.69 18.09
N ASN A 261 -25.53 -3.38 18.30
CA ASN A 261 -26.52 -2.63 19.08
C ASN A 261 -27.87 -2.60 18.37
N GLY A 262 -28.88 -1.96 18.97
CA GLY A 262 -30.26 -1.80 18.48
C GLY A 262 -30.43 -1.28 17.04
N SER A 263 -29.33 -0.97 16.38
CA SER A 263 -29.22 -0.76 14.93
C SER A 263 -28.04 -1.57 14.42
N LEU A 264 -28.21 -2.36 13.37
CA LEU A 264 -27.13 -3.15 12.76
C LEU A 264 -26.09 -2.30 12.00
N ASN A 265 -26.12 -0.98 12.17
CA ASN A 265 -25.15 -0.05 11.58
C ASN A 265 -23.95 0.18 12.45
N LYS A 266 -24.03 -0.12 13.76
CA LYS A 266 -22.94 0.08 14.71
C LYS A 266 -22.72 -1.16 15.54
N GLY A 267 -21.45 -1.47 15.74
CA GLY A 267 -21.03 -2.56 16.60
C GLY A 267 -20.02 -2.11 17.65
N ARG A 268 -19.80 -2.98 18.60
CA ARG A 268 -18.80 -2.82 19.66
C ARG A 268 -18.11 -4.14 19.88
N THR A 269 -16.82 -4.07 20.16
CA THR A 269 -16.00 -5.20 20.60
C THR A 269 -15.50 -4.91 22.01
N PHE A 270 -15.62 -5.89 22.90
CA PHE A 270 -15.08 -5.79 24.24
C PHE A 270 -13.85 -6.67 24.39
N ASP A 271 -12.93 -6.26 25.22
CA ASP A 271 -11.77 -7.05 25.61
C ASP A 271 -12.15 -7.95 26.80
N ASP A 272 -13.04 -8.93 26.60
CA ASP A 272 -13.39 -9.86 27.65
C ASP A 272 -12.96 -11.30 27.30
N SER A 273 -12.90 -12.14 28.31
CA SER A 273 -12.20 -13.42 28.29
C SER A 273 -13.08 -14.62 27.92
N PHE A 274 -14.19 -14.44 27.20
CA PHE A 274 -15.08 -15.56 26.83
C PHE A 274 -14.47 -16.46 25.76
N TYR A 275 -13.68 -15.90 24.85
CA TYR A 275 -12.91 -16.65 23.85
C TYR A 275 -11.42 -16.67 24.20
N ASN A 276 -10.74 -17.75 23.95
CA ASN A 276 -9.39 -18.14 24.42
C ASN A 276 -8.23 -17.16 24.22
N THR A 277 -8.47 -15.84 24.26
CA THR A 277 -7.41 -14.86 24.11
C THR A 277 -7.64 -13.61 24.97
N PHE A 278 -6.61 -13.16 25.65
CA PHE A 278 -6.52 -11.83 26.23
C PHE A 278 -6.53 -10.77 25.13
N LEU A 279 -7.38 -9.75 25.21
CA LEU A 279 -7.45 -8.61 24.28
C LEU A 279 -8.04 -8.91 22.88
N LEU A 280 -9.05 -9.75 22.79
CA LEU A 280 -9.56 -10.22 21.49
C LEU A 280 -10.31 -9.14 20.71
N GLY A 281 -11.12 -8.31 21.35
CA GLY A 281 -11.86 -7.25 20.68
C GLY A 281 -10.95 -6.33 19.90
N ARG A 282 -9.81 -5.97 20.45
CA ARG A 282 -8.79 -5.16 19.76
C ARG A 282 -8.15 -5.87 18.57
N LYS A 283 -8.10 -7.20 18.55
CA LYS A 283 -7.56 -7.95 17.43
C LYS A 283 -8.53 -8.01 16.24
N LEU A 284 -9.84 -8.05 16.47
CA LEU A 284 -10.83 -8.08 15.39
C LEU A 284 -10.85 -6.76 14.60
N THR A 285 -10.64 -5.64 15.26
CA THR A 285 -10.81 -4.27 14.76
C THR A 285 -9.55 -3.41 14.86
N ASN A 286 -8.37 -4.04 15.04
CA ASN A 286 -7.08 -3.37 15.19
C ASN A 286 -7.09 -2.24 16.25
N GLY A 287 -7.68 -2.51 17.40
CA GLY A 287 -7.69 -1.61 18.56
C GLY A 287 -8.95 -0.76 18.72
N GLU A 288 -9.92 -0.87 17.83
CA GLU A 288 -11.15 -0.08 17.93
C GLU A 288 -12.21 -0.83 18.74
N GLU A 289 -12.74 -0.17 19.72
CA GLU A 289 -13.83 -0.68 20.54
C GLU A 289 -15.18 -0.51 19.83
N TYR A 290 -15.39 0.63 19.18
CA TYR A 290 -16.62 0.97 18.44
C TYR A 290 -16.31 1.03 16.94
N TRP A 291 -17.23 0.47 16.14
CA TRP A 291 -17.06 0.41 14.70
C TRP A 291 -18.37 0.53 13.96
N ASP A 292 -18.31 1.07 12.74
CA ASP A 292 -19.44 1.18 11.84
C ASP A 292 -19.47 0.00 10.87
N VAL A 293 -20.66 -0.57 10.69
CA VAL A 293 -20.90 -1.72 9.82
C VAL A 293 -21.10 -1.27 8.39
N LYS A 294 -20.21 -1.65 7.50
CA LYS A 294 -20.40 -1.51 6.05
C LYS A 294 -21.37 -2.58 5.54
N GLU A 295 -21.07 -3.86 5.82
CA GLU A 295 -21.92 -4.98 5.45
C GLU A 295 -21.98 -6.01 6.58
N LEU A 296 -23.14 -6.66 6.69
CA LEU A 296 -23.39 -7.80 7.58
C LEU A 296 -24.15 -8.87 6.80
N GLU A 297 -23.64 -10.08 6.80
CA GLU A 297 -24.25 -11.23 6.13
C GLU A 297 -24.38 -12.40 7.08
N VAL A 298 -25.50 -13.11 6.99
CA VAL A 298 -25.74 -14.35 7.74
C VAL A 298 -26.03 -15.46 6.74
N HIS A 299 -25.22 -16.51 6.80
CA HIS A 299 -25.39 -17.68 5.97
C HIS A 299 -25.75 -18.90 6.83
N LYS A 300 -26.76 -19.65 6.42
CA LYS A 300 -27.07 -20.97 6.95
C LYS A 300 -26.04 -21.96 6.43
N ILE A 301 -25.58 -22.83 7.30
CA ILE A 301 -24.69 -23.94 6.96
C ILE A 301 -25.48 -25.24 7.07
N THR A 302 -25.43 -26.05 6.03
CA THR A 302 -25.99 -27.41 6.03
C THR A 302 -24.86 -28.38 5.70
N TYR A 303 -24.47 -29.22 6.65
CA TYR A 303 -23.47 -30.25 6.43
C TYR A 303 -24.03 -31.38 5.56
N LEU A 304 -23.17 -31.90 4.67
CA LEU A 304 -23.50 -32.92 3.68
C LEU A 304 -23.00 -34.31 4.11
#